data_12f690cf600c9414aadbcc15c1926eff
#
_entry.id   12f690cf600c9414aadbcc15c1926eff
#
_cell.length_a   1.000
_cell.length_b   1.000
_cell.length_c   1.000
_cell.angle_alpha   90.00
_cell.angle_beta   90.00
_cell.angle_gamma   90.00
#
_symmetry.space_group_name_H-M   'P 1'
#
loop_
_entity.id
_entity.type
_entity.pdbx_description
1 polymer ?
#
loop_
_entity_poly.entity_id
_entity_poly.type
_entity_poly.pdbx_seq_one_letter_code
_entity_poly.pdbx_strand_id
1 'polypeptide(L)'
;MTWSLERVANPDEDQRDAYERITVAMDQAVARWNKLANTWRHLTVRYDTNVETAEAWGSSGLISFGGNRHYMQEGTALHEMNHAFGGGTSSSWGHLCDNQLWPSALPLLKSFDGPDAVISCGSAGIHWGPYGLNYSQEFSETAFDRNVRIIQAMHHDGL
;
A
#
# COMPACT_ATOMS: atom_id res chain seq x y z
N MET A 1 -10.04 7.12 6.76
CA MET A 1 -8.59 7.22 6.92
C MET A 1 -8.14 8.64 6.68
N THR A 2 -7.06 9.10 7.35
CA THR A 2 -6.46 10.42 7.20
C THR A 2 -4.94 10.30 7.08
N TRP A 3 -4.29 11.35 6.58
CA TRP A 3 -2.84 11.39 6.45
C TRP A 3 -2.29 12.81 6.65
N SER A 4 -1.00 12.91 6.89
CA SER A 4 -0.27 14.19 6.97
C SER A 4 1.13 14.04 6.38
N LEU A 5 1.63 15.10 5.72
CA LEU A 5 2.98 15.17 5.19
C LEU A 5 3.88 15.99 6.12
N GLU A 6 4.96 15.38 6.57
CA GLU A 6 6.04 16.10 7.26
C GLU A 6 6.75 17.03 6.28
N ARG A 7 6.84 18.32 6.63
CA ARG A 7 7.47 19.34 5.79
C ARG A 7 8.47 20.15 6.61
N VAL A 8 9.59 20.48 5.99
CA VAL A 8 10.52 21.45 6.59
C VAL A 8 9.96 22.85 6.46
N ALA A 9 10.34 23.74 7.36
CA ALA A 9 9.81 25.11 7.41
C ALA A 9 10.15 25.94 6.15
N ASN A 10 11.33 25.73 5.56
CA ASN A 10 11.81 26.44 4.37
C ASN A 10 12.28 25.41 3.33
N PRO A 11 11.34 24.78 2.59
CA PRO A 11 11.70 23.79 1.59
C PRO A 11 12.42 24.44 0.39
N ASP A 12 13.44 23.77 -0.11
CA ASP A 12 14.04 24.09 -1.39
C ASP A 12 13.14 23.70 -2.58
N GLU A 13 13.62 23.88 -3.82
CA GLU A 13 12.84 23.60 -5.02
C GLU A 13 12.57 22.09 -5.18
N ASP A 14 13.56 21.25 -4.90
CA ASP A 14 13.45 19.80 -4.95
C ASP A 14 12.39 19.28 -3.96
N GLN A 15 12.44 19.77 -2.72
CA GLN A 15 11.47 19.42 -1.69
C GLN A 15 10.05 19.88 -2.02
N ARG A 16 9.89 21.08 -2.60
CA ARG A 16 8.57 21.57 -3.02
C ARG A 16 7.95 20.69 -4.10
N ASP A 17 8.71 20.33 -5.15
CA ASP A 17 8.26 19.43 -6.21
C ASP A 17 7.90 18.06 -5.63
N ALA A 18 8.74 17.49 -4.75
CA ALA A 18 8.44 16.23 -4.09
C ALA A 18 7.14 16.30 -3.26
N TYR A 19 6.97 17.34 -2.46
CA TYR A 19 5.78 17.52 -1.62
C TYR A 19 4.49 17.63 -2.44
N GLU A 20 4.52 18.30 -3.59
CA GLU A 20 3.37 18.40 -4.48
C GLU A 20 2.98 17.05 -5.05
N ARG A 21 3.95 16.29 -5.56
CA ARG A 21 3.71 14.95 -6.13
C ARG A 21 3.21 13.95 -5.08
N ILE A 22 3.86 13.90 -3.93
CA ILE A 22 3.45 13.04 -2.81
C ILE A 22 2.03 13.40 -2.37
N THR A 23 1.70 14.69 -2.31
CA THR A 23 0.35 15.15 -1.94
C THR A 23 -0.69 14.59 -2.92
N VAL A 24 -0.47 14.71 -4.22
CA VAL A 24 -1.38 14.17 -5.24
C VAL A 24 -1.53 12.65 -5.11
N ALA A 25 -0.41 11.92 -4.98
CA ALA A 25 -0.41 10.46 -4.86
C ALA A 25 -1.19 9.98 -3.62
N MET A 26 -0.92 10.60 -2.48
CA MET A 26 -1.57 10.24 -1.21
C MET A 26 -3.04 10.64 -1.16
N ASP A 27 -3.41 11.80 -1.70
CA ASP A 27 -4.80 12.23 -1.76
C ASP A 27 -5.64 11.26 -2.60
N GLN A 28 -5.12 10.81 -3.76
CA GLN A 28 -5.77 9.81 -4.61
C GLN A 28 -5.92 8.47 -3.88
N ALA A 29 -4.84 7.96 -3.30
CA ALA A 29 -4.83 6.67 -2.60
C ALA A 29 -5.77 6.67 -1.38
N VAL A 30 -5.74 7.72 -0.56
CA VAL A 30 -6.60 7.86 0.62
C VAL A 30 -8.07 8.06 0.24
N ALA A 31 -8.36 8.82 -0.83
CA ALA A 31 -9.72 8.97 -1.33
C ALA A 31 -10.29 7.62 -1.80
N ARG A 32 -9.50 6.83 -2.54
CA ARG A 32 -9.87 5.47 -2.98
C ARG A 32 -10.10 4.55 -1.79
N TRP A 33 -9.20 4.56 -0.81
CA TRP A 33 -9.36 3.77 0.40
C TRP A 33 -10.66 4.11 1.13
N ASN A 34 -10.92 5.39 1.38
CA ASN A 34 -12.11 5.85 2.08
C ASN A 34 -13.42 5.53 1.33
N LYS A 35 -13.36 5.35 0.01
CA LYS A 35 -14.50 4.91 -0.81
C LYS A 35 -14.75 3.40 -0.72
N LEU A 36 -13.71 2.58 -0.60
CA LEU A 36 -13.78 1.13 -0.82
C LEU A 36 -13.53 0.29 0.43
N ALA A 37 -13.01 0.87 1.50
CA ALA A 37 -12.65 0.21 2.74
C ALA A 37 -13.14 0.99 3.96
N ASN A 38 -13.26 0.30 5.10
CA ASN A 38 -13.68 0.91 6.36
C ASN A 38 -12.61 0.82 7.47
N THR A 39 -11.52 0.13 7.23
CA THR A 39 -10.37 0.13 8.15
C THR A 39 -9.78 1.52 8.23
N TRP A 40 -9.61 2.04 9.45
CA TRP A 40 -9.15 3.40 9.68
C TRP A 40 -7.77 3.44 10.30
N ARG A 41 -6.94 4.33 9.79
CA ARG A 41 -5.64 4.69 10.35
C ARG A 41 -5.30 6.14 9.99
N HIS A 42 -4.50 6.81 10.81
CA HIS A 42 -3.75 7.99 10.40
C HIS A 42 -2.38 7.55 9.89
N LEU A 43 -1.98 8.07 8.72
CA LEU A 43 -0.68 7.83 8.13
C LEU A 43 0.17 9.10 8.21
N THR A 44 1.41 8.95 8.62
CA THR A 44 2.44 10.00 8.53
C THR A 44 3.29 9.74 7.31
N VAL A 45 3.47 10.74 6.47
CA VAL A 45 4.23 10.62 5.23
C VAL A 45 5.39 11.60 5.25
N ARG A 46 6.53 11.20 4.73
CA ARG A 46 7.70 12.07 4.58
C ARG A 46 8.39 11.89 3.24
N TYR A 47 9.14 12.90 2.84
CA TYR A 47 10.12 12.84 1.77
C TYR A 47 11.50 12.58 2.37
N ASP A 48 12.17 11.50 1.95
CA ASP A 48 13.47 11.10 2.47
C ASP A 48 14.38 10.66 1.32
N THR A 49 15.38 11.46 0.99
CA THR A 49 16.32 11.21 -0.12
C THR A 49 17.23 10.02 0.11
N ASN A 50 17.29 9.44 1.31
CA ASN A 50 18.03 8.20 1.58
C ASN A 50 17.23 6.96 1.16
N VAL A 51 15.95 7.10 0.87
CA VAL A 51 15.11 6.06 0.29
C VAL A 51 15.19 6.14 -1.23
N GLU A 52 15.39 5.01 -1.91
CA GLU A 52 15.49 4.99 -3.37
C GLU A 52 14.11 5.11 -4.02
N THR A 53 13.13 4.35 -3.54
CA THR A 53 11.79 4.24 -4.10
C THR A 53 10.74 4.83 -3.15
N ALA A 54 10.09 3.96 -2.40
CA ALA A 54 9.26 4.27 -1.24
C ALA A 54 9.33 3.08 -0.28
N GLU A 55 8.99 3.31 0.98
CA GLU A 55 8.94 2.27 2.00
C GLU A 55 7.91 2.59 3.09
N ALA A 56 7.34 1.55 3.70
CA ALA A 56 6.51 1.68 4.89
C ALA A 56 6.72 0.53 5.87
N TRP A 57 6.52 0.83 7.15
CA TRP A 57 6.62 -0.15 8.24
C TRP A 57 5.29 -0.21 9.00
N GLY A 58 4.67 -1.40 9.01
CA GLY A 58 3.29 -1.60 9.45
C GLY A 58 2.93 -1.06 10.82
N SER A 59 3.80 -1.20 11.82
CA SER A 59 3.48 -0.78 13.19
C SER A 59 3.49 0.74 13.37
N SER A 60 4.30 1.48 12.60
CA SER A 60 4.47 2.93 12.76
C SER A 60 3.40 3.76 12.03
N GLY A 61 2.86 3.26 10.92
CA GLY A 61 2.03 4.05 10.00
C GLY A 61 2.80 5.15 9.27
N LEU A 62 4.14 5.05 9.25
CA LEU A 62 5.03 5.94 8.52
C LEU A 62 5.25 5.41 7.11
N ILE A 63 5.11 6.30 6.13
CA ILE A 63 5.46 6.06 4.73
C ILE A 63 6.54 7.06 4.32
N SER A 64 7.65 6.58 3.75
CA SER A 64 8.73 7.41 3.24
C SER A 64 8.76 7.31 1.72
N PHE A 65 8.68 8.44 1.02
CA PHE A 65 8.93 8.51 -0.42
C PHE A 65 10.36 8.98 -0.68
N GLY A 66 11.05 8.27 -1.55
CA GLY A 66 12.42 8.56 -1.94
C GLY A 66 12.56 9.65 -2.99
N GLY A 67 13.82 9.91 -3.40
CA GLY A 67 14.14 10.97 -4.37
C GLY A 67 13.63 10.72 -5.79
N ASN A 68 13.34 9.48 -6.17
CA ASN A 68 12.91 9.13 -7.52
C ASN A 68 11.42 9.47 -7.75
N ARG A 69 11.15 10.51 -8.54
CA ARG A 69 9.80 11.02 -8.85
C ARG A 69 8.87 10.00 -9.49
N HIS A 70 9.43 8.98 -10.14
CA HIS A 70 8.64 7.91 -10.76
C HIS A 70 7.77 7.15 -9.74
N TYR A 71 8.21 7.08 -8.48
CA TYR A 71 7.47 6.39 -7.42
C TYR A 71 6.47 7.30 -6.68
N MET A 72 6.42 8.60 -6.96
CA MET A 72 5.46 9.52 -6.34
C MET A 72 4.12 9.49 -7.09
N GLN A 73 3.42 8.35 -7.03
CA GLN A 73 2.16 8.11 -7.73
C GLN A 73 1.23 7.21 -6.92
N GLU A 74 -0.06 7.21 -7.25
CA GLU A 74 -1.11 6.53 -6.50
C GLU A 74 -0.82 5.05 -6.26
N GLY A 75 -0.38 4.31 -7.30
CA GLY A 75 -0.09 2.88 -7.17
C GLY A 75 1.00 2.59 -6.14
N THR A 76 2.06 3.39 -6.10
CA THR A 76 3.09 3.30 -5.06
C THR A 76 2.54 3.65 -3.68
N ALA A 77 1.73 4.72 -3.58
CA ALA A 77 1.09 5.08 -2.30
C ALA A 77 0.22 3.93 -1.77
N LEU A 78 -0.58 3.29 -2.61
CA LEU A 78 -1.39 2.12 -2.24
C LEU A 78 -0.53 0.93 -1.84
N HIS A 79 0.58 0.67 -2.53
CA HIS A 79 1.54 -0.37 -2.18
C HIS A 79 2.12 -0.15 -0.77
N GLU A 80 2.60 1.06 -0.48
CA GLU A 80 3.14 1.37 0.84
C GLU A 80 2.06 1.36 1.94
N MET A 81 0.83 1.75 1.60
CA MET A 81 -0.31 1.61 2.50
C MET A 81 -0.57 0.14 2.86
N ASN A 82 -0.39 -0.81 1.93
CA ASN A 82 -0.50 -2.23 2.24
C ASN A 82 0.48 -2.63 3.36
N HIS A 83 1.74 -2.19 3.27
CA HIS A 83 2.74 -2.42 4.30
C HIS A 83 2.38 -1.72 5.62
N ALA A 84 1.92 -0.47 5.54
CA ALA A 84 1.45 0.27 6.70
C ALA A 84 0.24 -0.39 7.39
N PHE A 85 -0.55 -1.18 6.66
CA PHE A 85 -1.65 -1.98 7.20
C PHE A 85 -1.26 -3.42 7.58
N GLY A 86 -0.01 -3.81 7.46
CA GLY A 86 0.47 -5.09 7.93
C GLY A 86 0.79 -6.12 6.85
N GLY A 87 0.44 -5.86 5.60
CA GLY A 87 0.81 -6.71 4.47
C GLY A 87 2.32 -6.83 4.36
N GLY A 88 2.86 -8.03 4.53
CA GLY A 88 4.31 -8.26 4.56
C GLY A 88 5.03 -7.81 5.83
N THR A 89 4.38 -7.10 6.75
CA THR A 89 5.05 -6.44 7.89
C THR A 89 4.46 -6.78 9.26
N SER A 90 3.24 -7.34 9.32
CA SER A 90 2.65 -7.78 10.59
C SER A 90 3.24 -9.11 11.07
N SER A 91 3.18 -9.35 12.37
CA SER A 91 3.62 -10.63 12.96
C SER A 91 2.74 -11.82 12.53
N SER A 92 1.50 -11.59 12.14
CA SER A 92 0.57 -12.61 11.64
C SER A 92 0.78 -12.95 10.15
N TRP A 93 1.41 -12.05 9.40
CA TRP A 93 1.53 -12.16 7.93
C TRP A 93 2.07 -13.51 7.45
N GLY A 94 3.25 -13.93 7.94
CA GLY A 94 3.87 -15.19 7.51
C GLY A 94 2.96 -16.38 7.77
N HIS A 95 2.34 -16.45 8.96
CA HIS A 95 1.42 -17.54 9.31
C HIS A 95 0.18 -17.57 8.40
N LEU A 96 -0.43 -16.43 8.15
CA LEU A 96 -1.61 -16.32 7.27
C LEU A 96 -1.25 -16.71 5.84
N CYS A 97 -0.12 -16.23 5.33
CA CYS A 97 0.37 -16.50 3.99
C CYS A 97 0.75 -17.96 3.77
N ASP A 98 1.60 -18.51 4.63
CA ASP A 98 2.12 -19.87 4.48
C ASP A 98 1.01 -20.93 4.57
N ASN A 99 -0.03 -20.67 5.34
CA ASN A 99 -1.16 -21.56 5.52
C ASN A 99 -2.40 -21.17 4.70
N GLN A 100 -2.31 -20.15 3.85
CA GLN A 100 -3.43 -19.65 3.03
C GLN A 100 -4.70 -19.37 3.86
N LEU A 101 -4.53 -18.75 5.03
CA LEU A 101 -5.63 -18.50 5.98
C LEU A 101 -6.39 -17.22 5.61
N TRP A 102 -6.98 -17.21 4.42
CA TRP A 102 -7.68 -16.07 3.84
C TRP A 102 -9.16 -16.35 3.58
N PRO A 103 -9.99 -16.58 4.65
CA PRO A 103 -11.41 -16.95 4.48
C PRO A 103 -12.26 -15.85 3.82
N SER A 104 -11.84 -14.58 3.89
CA SER A 104 -12.51 -13.46 3.22
C SER A 104 -11.77 -13.03 1.95
N ALA A 105 -10.46 -12.88 2.01
CA ALA A 105 -9.69 -12.33 0.89
C ALA A 105 -9.57 -13.30 -0.29
N LEU A 106 -9.40 -14.60 -0.07
CA LEU A 106 -9.26 -15.57 -1.16
C LEU A 106 -10.56 -15.75 -1.97
N PRO A 107 -11.76 -15.90 -1.37
CA PRO A 107 -13.01 -15.91 -2.15
C PRO A 107 -13.23 -14.61 -2.93
N LEU A 108 -12.86 -13.47 -2.36
CA LEU A 108 -12.94 -12.19 -3.06
C LEU A 108 -12.01 -12.16 -4.28
N LEU A 109 -10.75 -12.59 -4.13
CA LEU A 109 -9.82 -12.71 -5.26
C LEU A 109 -10.37 -13.65 -6.34
N LYS A 110 -10.89 -14.81 -5.95
CA LYS A 110 -11.50 -15.76 -6.91
C LYS A 110 -12.69 -15.18 -7.65
N SER A 111 -13.41 -14.26 -7.05
CA SER A 111 -14.49 -13.55 -7.74
C SER A 111 -13.99 -12.58 -8.83
N PHE A 112 -12.74 -12.17 -8.77
CA PHE A 112 -12.10 -11.29 -9.75
C PHE A 112 -11.42 -12.08 -10.89
N ASP A 113 -10.71 -13.15 -10.54
CA ASP A 113 -9.73 -13.78 -11.43
C ASP A 113 -10.05 -15.27 -11.69
N GLY A 114 -11.16 -15.77 -11.15
CA GLY A 114 -11.60 -17.15 -11.37
C GLY A 114 -11.21 -18.12 -10.25
N PRO A 115 -11.73 -19.36 -10.31
CA PRO A 115 -11.68 -20.31 -9.20
C PRO A 115 -10.27 -20.78 -8.82
N ASP A 116 -9.33 -20.69 -9.74
CA ASP A 116 -7.95 -21.15 -9.53
C ASP A 116 -7.04 -20.03 -8.99
N ALA A 117 -7.57 -18.82 -8.79
CA ALA A 117 -6.79 -17.71 -8.24
C ALA A 117 -6.30 -18.02 -6.82
N VAL A 118 -5.05 -17.64 -6.55
CA VAL A 118 -4.39 -17.82 -5.25
C VAL A 118 -3.73 -16.51 -4.82
N ILE A 119 -3.69 -16.27 -3.52
CA ILE A 119 -2.88 -15.17 -2.97
C ILE A 119 -1.45 -15.70 -2.83
N SER A 120 -0.55 -15.20 -3.67
CA SER A 120 0.87 -15.53 -3.58
C SER A 120 1.57 -14.57 -2.62
N CYS A 121 2.36 -15.10 -1.72
CA CYS A 121 3.26 -14.34 -0.88
C CYS A 121 4.64 -14.39 -1.52
N GLY A 122 5.11 -13.25 -1.99
CA GLY A 122 6.33 -13.16 -2.80
C GLY A 122 7.58 -13.69 -2.10
N SER A 123 8.65 -13.86 -2.86
CA SER A 123 9.98 -14.20 -2.35
C SER A 123 10.41 -13.17 -1.28
N ALA A 124 10.89 -13.63 -0.15
CA ALA A 124 11.17 -12.88 1.08
C ALA A 124 9.93 -12.54 1.94
N GLY A 125 8.72 -12.97 1.56
CA GLY A 125 7.54 -12.88 2.42
C GLY A 125 7.01 -11.48 2.70
N ILE A 126 7.49 -10.45 1.99
CA ILE A 126 7.09 -9.05 2.22
C ILE A 126 6.02 -8.61 1.22
N HIS A 127 6.18 -8.98 -0.02
CA HIS A 127 5.27 -8.63 -1.11
C HIS A 127 4.23 -9.72 -1.35
N TRP A 128 3.15 -9.37 -2.02
CA TRP A 128 2.09 -10.32 -2.34
C TRP A 128 1.50 -10.04 -3.73
N GLY A 129 0.76 -10.98 -4.25
CA GLY A 129 0.10 -10.90 -5.54
C GLY A 129 -1.11 -11.83 -5.65
N PRO A 130 -1.95 -11.63 -6.68
CA PRO A 130 -2.01 -10.46 -7.55
C PRO A 130 -2.53 -9.22 -6.79
N TYR A 131 -2.42 -8.05 -7.41
CA TYR A 131 -2.86 -6.76 -6.88
C TYR A 131 -2.05 -6.19 -5.69
N GLY A 132 -0.86 -6.72 -5.40
CA GLY A 132 0.06 -6.11 -4.43
C GLY A 132 0.68 -4.81 -4.92
N LEU A 133 0.54 -4.48 -6.22
CA LEU A 133 1.07 -3.27 -6.86
C LEU A 133 2.58 -3.15 -6.71
N ASN A 134 3.28 -4.29 -6.84
CA ASN A 134 4.73 -4.37 -6.63
C ASN A 134 5.53 -3.70 -7.74
N TYR A 135 4.93 -3.57 -8.93
CA TYR A 135 5.56 -2.99 -10.12
C TYR A 135 4.59 -2.09 -10.87
N SER A 136 5.10 -1.05 -11.51
CA SER A 136 4.29 -0.09 -12.27
C SER A 136 3.47 -0.72 -13.41
N GLN A 137 3.91 -1.87 -13.95
CA GLN A 137 3.18 -2.62 -14.95
C GLN A 137 1.85 -3.21 -14.43
N GLU A 138 1.72 -3.35 -13.11
CA GLU A 138 0.48 -3.80 -12.47
C GLU A 138 -0.54 -2.68 -12.28
N PHE A 139 -0.16 -1.43 -12.52
CA PHE A 139 -0.97 -0.25 -12.20
C PHE A 139 -2.11 -0.05 -13.19
N SER A 140 -3.32 -0.03 -12.68
CA SER A 140 -4.54 0.34 -13.39
C SER A 140 -5.63 0.70 -12.38
N GLU A 141 -6.64 1.44 -12.81
CA GLU A 141 -7.80 1.77 -11.97
C GLU A 141 -8.44 0.52 -11.33
N THR A 142 -8.58 -0.55 -12.13
CA THR A 142 -9.12 -1.82 -11.66
C THR A 142 -8.21 -2.48 -10.63
N ALA A 143 -6.89 -2.47 -10.85
CA ALA A 143 -5.92 -3.05 -9.92
C ALA A 143 -5.88 -2.27 -8.60
N PHE A 144 -5.97 -0.94 -8.66
CA PHE A 144 -6.03 -0.09 -7.47
C PHE A 144 -7.27 -0.38 -6.62
N ASP A 145 -8.45 -0.49 -7.24
CA ASP A 145 -9.69 -0.83 -6.53
C ASP A 145 -9.63 -2.24 -5.91
N ARG A 146 -9.08 -3.21 -6.65
CA ARG A 146 -8.94 -4.60 -6.18
C ARG A 146 -7.91 -4.70 -5.05
N ASN A 147 -6.80 -3.97 -5.13
CA ASN A 147 -5.81 -3.87 -4.06
C ASN A 147 -6.46 -3.48 -2.73
N VAL A 148 -7.15 -2.34 -2.70
CA VAL A 148 -7.81 -1.83 -1.48
C VAL A 148 -8.80 -2.85 -0.91
N ARG A 149 -9.63 -3.47 -1.77
CA ARG A 149 -10.63 -4.44 -1.33
C ARG A 149 -10.01 -5.72 -0.78
N ILE A 150 -8.92 -6.21 -1.38
CA ILE A 150 -8.21 -7.41 -0.90
C ILE A 150 -7.56 -7.14 0.45
N ILE A 151 -6.85 -6.01 0.62
CA ILE A 151 -6.25 -5.66 1.92
C ILE A 151 -7.34 -5.48 2.99
N GLN A 152 -8.46 -4.86 2.68
CA GLN A 152 -9.58 -4.77 3.60
C GLN A 152 -10.10 -6.16 4.01
N ALA A 153 -10.20 -7.11 3.08
CA ALA A 153 -10.61 -8.47 3.37
C ALA A 153 -9.54 -9.23 4.18
N MET A 154 -8.25 -9.04 3.91
CA MET A 154 -7.15 -9.58 4.71
C MET A 154 -7.19 -9.10 6.17
N HIS A 155 -7.62 -7.85 6.39
CA HIS A 155 -7.86 -7.35 7.76
C HIS A 155 -8.98 -8.09 8.48
N HIS A 156 -10.04 -8.45 7.78
CA HIS A 156 -11.10 -9.29 8.36
C HIS A 156 -10.60 -10.70 8.68
N ASP A 157 -9.56 -11.15 7.97
CA ASP A 157 -8.94 -12.47 8.13
C ASP A 157 -7.85 -12.48 9.23
N GLY A 158 -7.53 -11.34 9.84
CA GLY A 158 -6.60 -11.24 10.97
C GLY A 158 -5.22 -10.65 10.63
N LEU A 159 -5.08 -9.97 9.47
CA LEU A 159 -3.88 -9.21 9.12
C LEU A 159 -3.59 -8.09 10.13
#